data_64ff67217fa99dc66b2ba7b20f94d6f1
#
_entry.id   64ff67217fa99dc66b2ba7b20f94d6f1
#
_cell.length_a   1.000
_cell.length_b   1.000
_cell.length_c   1.000
_cell.angle_alpha   90.00
_cell.angle_beta   90.00
_cell.angle_gamma   90.00
#
_symmetry.space_group_name_H-M   'P 1'
#
loop_
_entity.id
_entity.type
_entity.pdbx_description
1 polymer ?
#
loop_
_entity_poly.entity_id
_entity_poly.type
_entity_poly.pdbx_seq_one_letter_code
_entity_poly.pdbx_strand_id
1 'polypeptide(L)'
;LPIQYADYAAWQNNWLEAGEKERQLTYWRKQLGDDHAALQFPVDHLRSSSGSYCAALHDFVLPLALVARLQRQSQARGATLFMTLLTGFQVLLYRYTGHSDIRVGVPIANRHRVEIENLVGFFVNTQVLRNCMDGRMPLGTILDQTREAALGAQTYQDLPFEQLVEALQPERSLNQNPLFQVMFNHLREDYHILERLPGLT
;
A
#
# COMPACT_ATOMS: atom_id res chain seq x y z
N LEU A 1 3.12 4.08 -30.52
CA LEU A 1 3.62 3.07 -29.57
C LEU A 1 3.44 1.68 -30.18
N PRO A 2 4.37 0.75 -30.02
CA PRO A 2 4.30 -0.59 -30.61
C PRO A 2 3.19 -1.46 -30.01
N ILE A 3 2.77 -1.15 -28.78
CA ILE A 3 1.66 -1.80 -28.05
C ILE A 3 0.72 -0.75 -27.47
N GLN A 4 -0.52 -1.14 -27.18
CA GLN A 4 -1.55 -0.34 -26.56
C GLN A 4 -1.97 -0.97 -25.21
N TYR A 5 -2.75 -0.23 -24.42
CA TYR A 5 -3.23 -0.73 -23.11
C TYR A 5 -4.06 -2.02 -23.24
N ALA A 6 -4.82 -2.18 -24.31
CA ALA A 6 -5.60 -3.39 -24.58
C ALA A 6 -4.71 -4.64 -24.76
N ASP A 7 -3.54 -4.47 -25.42
CA ASP A 7 -2.57 -5.56 -25.61
C ASP A 7 -1.98 -5.99 -24.25
N TYR A 8 -1.64 -5.01 -23.40
CA TYR A 8 -1.20 -5.27 -22.02
C TYR A 8 -2.26 -6.02 -21.22
N ALA A 9 -3.52 -5.57 -21.27
CA ALA A 9 -4.61 -6.20 -20.52
C ALA A 9 -4.84 -7.65 -20.96
N ALA A 10 -4.83 -7.92 -22.26
CA ALA A 10 -4.92 -9.27 -22.81
C ALA A 10 -3.75 -10.14 -22.38
N TRP A 11 -2.52 -9.61 -22.46
CA TRP A 11 -1.32 -10.30 -22.00
C TRP A 11 -1.40 -10.62 -20.50
N GLN A 12 -1.78 -9.64 -19.65
CA GLN A 12 -1.86 -9.82 -18.20
C GLN A 12 -2.87 -10.92 -17.82
N ASN A 13 -4.04 -10.93 -18.45
CA ASN A 13 -5.04 -11.96 -18.22
C ASN A 13 -4.53 -13.35 -18.57
N ASN A 14 -3.97 -13.52 -19.78
CA ASN A 14 -3.43 -14.81 -20.22
C ASN A 14 -2.29 -15.28 -19.32
N TRP A 15 -1.42 -14.38 -18.89
CA TRP A 15 -0.29 -14.71 -18.02
C TRP A 15 -0.75 -15.12 -16.61
N LEU A 16 -1.74 -14.42 -16.04
CA LEU A 16 -2.34 -14.79 -14.75
C LEU A 16 -3.02 -16.16 -14.83
N GLU A 17 -3.78 -16.43 -15.89
CA GLU A 17 -4.47 -17.72 -16.10
C GLU A 17 -3.50 -18.88 -16.35
N ALA A 18 -2.29 -18.63 -16.84
CA ALA A 18 -1.25 -19.63 -17.05
C ALA A 18 -0.61 -20.18 -15.73
N GLY A 19 -1.19 -19.85 -14.57
CA GLY A 19 -0.79 -20.35 -13.25
C GLY A 19 -0.21 -19.28 -12.32
N GLU A 20 0.12 -18.09 -12.84
CA GLU A 20 0.68 -17.03 -12.02
C GLU A 20 -0.30 -16.50 -10.98
N LYS A 21 -1.59 -16.44 -11.31
CA LYS A 21 -2.66 -16.06 -10.38
C LYS A 21 -2.61 -16.90 -9.10
N GLU A 22 -2.56 -18.23 -9.23
CA GLU A 22 -2.57 -19.12 -8.07
C GLU A 22 -1.27 -19.03 -7.26
N ARG A 23 -0.12 -18.81 -7.91
CA ARG A 23 1.16 -18.56 -7.24
C ARG A 23 1.08 -17.31 -6.36
N GLN A 24 0.54 -16.22 -6.89
CA GLN A 24 0.39 -14.97 -6.16
C GLN A 24 -0.68 -15.06 -5.06
N LEU A 25 -1.81 -15.69 -5.33
CA LEU A 25 -2.86 -15.93 -4.34
C LEU A 25 -2.37 -16.75 -3.15
N THR A 26 -1.53 -17.76 -3.39
CA THR A 26 -0.93 -18.57 -2.32
C THR A 26 -0.12 -17.71 -1.36
N TYR A 27 0.69 -16.78 -1.88
CA TYR A 27 1.42 -15.81 -1.05
C TYR A 27 0.47 -14.91 -0.27
N TRP A 28 -0.51 -14.30 -0.95
CA TRP A 28 -1.39 -13.33 -0.32
C TRP A 28 -2.32 -13.96 0.73
N ARG A 29 -2.82 -15.17 0.51
CA ARG A 29 -3.57 -15.94 1.52
C ARG A 29 -2.74 -16.18 2.77
N LYS A 30 -1.49 -16.62 2.59
CA LYS A 30 -0.56 -16.81 3.72
C LYS A 30 -0.26 -15.50 4.44
N GLN A 31 -0.05 -14.42 3.70
CA GLN A 31 0.33 -13.10 4.26
C GLN A 31 -0.83 -12.45 5.01
N LEU A 32 -2.04 -12.52 4.48
CA LEU A 32 -3.20 -11.82 5.04
C LEU A 32 -4.02 -12.71 5.99
N GLY A 33 -3.91 -14.04 5.89
CA GLY A 33 -4.71 -15.00 6.67
C GLY A 33 -6.20 -14.96 6.32
N ASP A 34 -7.02 -15.59 7.16
CA ASP A 34 -8.46 -15.75 6.92
C ASP A 34 -9.31 -14.75 7.70
N ASP A 35 -8.74 -14.10 8.72
CA ASP A 35 -9.44 -13.08 9.51
C ASP A 35 -9.16 -11.69 8.91
N HIS A 36 -10.20 -11.00 8.47
CA HIS A 36 -10.15 -9.69 7.83
C HIS A 36 -10.94 -8.62 8.62
N ALA A 37 -10.84 -8.66 9.94
CA ALA A 37 -11.49 -7.68 10.81
C ALA A 37 -11.11 -6.24 10.42
N ALA A 38 -12.11 -5.38 10.28
CA ALA A 38 -11.90 -3.97 9.97
C ALA A 38 -11.24 -3.23 11.13
N LEU A 39 -10.26 -2.39 10.84
CA LEU A 39 -9.61 -1.54 11.83
C LEU A 39 -10.60 -0.51 12.37
N GLN A 40 -10.89 -0.56 13.67
CA GLN A 40 -11.80 0.36 14.34
C GLN A 40 -11.03 1.56 14.89
N PHE A 41 -11.42 2.75 14.46
CA PHE A 41 -10.88 4.00 15.00
C PHE A 41 -11.77 4.54 16.12
N PRO A 42 -11.21 5.19 17.15
CA PRO A 42 -12.00 6.02 18.05
C PRO A 42 -12.52 7.22 17.26
N VAL A 43 -13.83 7.29 17.06
CA VAL A 43 -14.50 8.35 16.29
C VAL A 43 -15.50 9.09 17.16
N ASP A 44 -15.61 10.40 16.97
CA ASP A 44 -16.60 11.22 17.68
C ASP A 44 -18.02 10.97 17.17
N HIS A 45 -18.15 10.59 15.90
CA HIS A 45 -19.43 10.29 15.26
C HIS A 45 -19.36 8.98 14.48
N LEU A 46 -20.39 8.15 14.65
CA LEU A 46 -20.51 6.90 13.87
C LEU A 46 -20.68 7.24 12.38
N ARG A 47 -20.06 6.44 11.53
CA ARG A 47 -20.23 6.54 10.06
C ARG A 47 -21.69 6.27 9.71
N SER A 48 -22.32 7.23 9.04
CA SER A 48 -23.67 7.07 8.49
C SER A 48 -23.61 6.42 7.11
N SER A 49 -24.53 5.50 6.82
CA SER A 49 -24.68 4.91 5.49
C SER A 49 -25.18 5.89 4.44
N SER A 50 -25.75 7.03 4.85
CA SER A 50 -26.34 8.07 4.00
C SER A 50 -25.60 9.41 4.04
N GLY A 51 -24.43 9.47 4.71
CA GLY A 51 -23.68 10.72 4.88
C GLY A 51 -22.93 11.16 3.63
N SER A 52 -22.82 12.47 3.41
CA SER A 52 -21.86 13.04 2.48
C SER A 52 -20.44 12.90 3.05
N TYR A 53 -19.51 12.40 2.24
CA TYR A 53 -18.11 12.31 2.61
C TYR A 53 -17.44 13.65 2.33
N CYS A 54 -17.11 14.41 3.41
CA CYS A 54 -16.24 15.57 3.32
C CYS A 54 -14.81 15.14 3.68
N ALA A 55 -13.88 15.37 2.76
CA ALA A 55 -12.46 15.18 3.04
C ALA A 55 -11.92 16.38 3.83
N ALA A 56 -11.02 16.11 4.77
CA ALA A 56 -10.21 17.12 5.43
C ALA A 56 -8.72 16.81 5.20
N LEU A 57 -7.93 17.88 5.06
CA LEU A 57 -6.49 17.78 4.89
C LEU A 57 -5.78 18.33 6.15
N HIS A 58 -4.74 17.62 6.59
CA HIS A 58 -3.87 18.08 7.66
C HIS A 58 -2.42 17.99 7.21
N ASP A 59 -1.80 19.13 6.99
CA ASP A 59 -0.41 19.24 6.55
C ASP A 59 0.54 19.35 7.74
N PHE A 60 1.65 18.64 7.66
CA PHE A 60 2.76 18.81 8.60
C PHE A 60 4.10 18.55 7.91
N VAL A 61 5.16 19.13 8.44
CA VAL A 61 6.50 19.01 7.89
C VAL A 61 7.40 18.29 8.89
N LEU A 62 8.07 17.25 8.43
CA LEU A 62 9.13 16.60 9.21
C LEU A 62 10.42 17.41 9.10
N PRO A 63 11.09 17.73 10.23
CA PRO A 63 12.38 18.43 10.19
C PRO A 63 13.42 17.62 9.39
N LEU A 64 14.19 18.30 8.52
CA LEU A 64 15.22 17.66 7.68
C LEU A 64 16.23 16.84 8.49
N ALA A 65 16.61 17.32 9.67
CA ALA A 65 17.50 16.58 10.56
C ALA A 65 16.91 15.25 11.03
N LEU A 66 15.57 15.19 11.26
CA LEU A 66 14.88 13.96 11.60
C LEU A 66 14.87 13.01 10.40
N VAL A 67 14.51 13.51 9.20
CA VAL A 67 14.50 12.71 7.97
C VAL A 67 15.87 12.11 7.69
N ALA A 68 16.96 12.89 7.81
CA ALA A 68 18.32 12.40 7.63
C ALA A 68 18.72 11.32 8.66
N ARG A 69 18.23 11.43 9.90
CA ARG A 69 18.45 10.40 10.93
C ARG A 69 17.65 9.11 10.60
N LEU A 70 16.40 9.24 10.19
CA LEU A 70 15.57 8.10 9.77
C LEU A 70 16.20 7.38 8.57
N GLN A 71 16.67 8.10 7.56
CA GLN A 71 17.36 7.52 6.39
C GLN A 71 18.59 6.70 6.81
N ARG A 72 19.44 7.24 7.68
CA ARG A 72 20.63 6.52 8.20
C ARG A 72 20.23 5.25 8.96
N GLN A 73 19.21 5.32 9.82
CA GLN A 73 18.72 4.16 10.56
C GLN A 73 18.10 3.11 9.64
N SER A 74 17.36 3.53 8.61
CA SER A 74 16.81 2.65 7.59
C SER A 74 17.93 1.88 6.88
N GLN A 75 18.95 2.60 6.38
CA GLN A 75 20.10 2.02 5.67
C GLN A 75 20.87 1.01 6.54
N ALA A 76 21.09 1.34 7.83
CA ALA A 76 21.77 0.45 8.76
C ALA A 76 21.04 -0.89 9.00
N ARG A 77 19.73 -0.96 8.67
CA ARG A 77 18.90 -2.18 8.75
C ARG A 77 18.52 -2.75 7.38
N GLY A 78 19.12 -2.28 6.30
CA GLY A 78 18.77 -2.70 4.94
C GLY A 78 17.31 -2.39 4.57
N ALA A 79 16.73 -1.36 5.19
CA ALA A 79 15.37 -0.87 4.91
C ALA A 79 15.41 0.45 4.13
N THR A 80 14.32 0.78 3.48
CA THR A 80 14.13 2.08 2.82
C THR A 80 13.47 3.09 3.78
N LEU A 81 13.56 4.39 3.45
CA LEU A 81 12.83 5.41 4.19
C LEU A 81 11.32 5.15 4.18
N PHE A 82 10.77 4.71 3.03
CA PHE A 82 9.37 4.28 2.92
C PHE A 82 9.00 3.23 3.98
N MET A 83 9.78 2.16 4.10
CA MET A 83 9.53 1.08 5.08
C MET A 83 9.56 1.62 6.51
N THR A 84 10.50 2.52 6.82
CA THR A 84 10.64 3.12 8.15
C THR A 84 9.47 4.06 8.48
N LEU A 85 9.04 4.88 7.53
CA LEU A 85 7.87 5.76 7.70
C LEU A 85 6.58 4.95 7.84
N LEU A 86 6.41 3.92 6.99
CA LEU A 86 5.27 3.00 7.10
C LEU A 86 5.25 2.28 8.45
N THR A 87 6.40 1.81 8.95
CA THR A 87 6.51 1.22 10.29
C THR A 87 6.05 2.19 11.37
N GLY A 88 6.52 3.44 11.31
CA GLY A 88 6.10 4.48 12.25
C GLY A 88 4.60 4.73 12.19
N PHE A 89 4.03 4.77 11.00
CA PHE A 89 2.61 4.94 10.78
C PHE A 89 1.78 3.74 11.32
N GLN A 90 2.21 2.52 11.05
CA GLN A 90 1.56 1.31 11.58
C GLN A 90 1.62 1.24 13.12
N VAL A 91 2.75 1.64 13.72
CA VAL A 91 2.87 1.76 15.19
C VAL A 91 1.93 2.82 15.74
N LEU A 92 1.77 3.95 15.06
CA LEU A 92 0.78 4.97 15.44
C LEU A 92 -0.64 4.41 15.42
N LEU A 93 -1.02 3.70 14.34
CA LEU A 93 -2.32 3.05 14.23
C LEU A 93 -2.55 2.03 15.36
N TYR A 94 -1.56 1.18 15.63
CA TYR A 94 -1.60 0.24 16.75
C TYR A 94 -1.85 0.96 18.10
N ARG A 95 -1.12 2.03 18.36
CA ARG A 95 -1.25 2.80 19.63
C ARG A 95 -2.60 3.50 19.74
N TYR A 96 -3.17 3.91 18.63
CA TYR A 96 -4.45 4.64 18.59
C TYR A 96 -5.66 3.71 18.69
N THR A 97 -5.58 2.54 18.06
CA THR A 97 -6.73 1.63 17.92
C THR A 97 -6.67 0.45 18.90
N GLY A 98 -5.49 0.10 19.42
CA GLY A 98 -5.28 -1.10 20.23
C GLY A 98 -5.32 -2.42 19.45
N HIS A 99 -5.54 -2.37 18.12
CA HIS A 99 -5.55 -3.58 17.28
C HIS A 99 -4.13 -4.09 17.03
N SER A 100 -3.90 -5.37 17.24
CA SER A 100 -2.58 -6.00 17.01
C SER A 100 -2.31 -6.29 15.53
N ASP A 101 -3.34 -6.49 14.71
CA ASP A 101 -3.25 -6.72 13.26
C ASP A 101 -3.48 -5.41 12.51
N ILE A 102 -2.41 -4.80 12.01
CA ILE A 102 -2.46 -3.53 11.31
C ILE A 102 -2.22 -3.75 9.81
N ARG A 103 -3.22 -3.40 9.01
CA ARG A 103 -3.21 -3.50 7.55
C ARG A 103 -3.30 -2.12 6.94
N VAL A 104 -2.41 -1.84 6.00
CA VAL A 104 -2.34 -0.56 5.29
C VAL A 104 -2.31 -0.81 3.80
N GLY A 105 -3.20 -0.17 3.06
CA GLY A 105 -3.18 -0.16 1.60
C GLY A 105 -2.04 0.72 1.09
N VAL A 106 -1.28 0.22 0.13
CA VAL A 106 -0.18 0.96 -0.50
C VAL A 106 -0.38 0.93 -2.01
N PRO A 107 -0.63 2.08 -2.65
CA PRO A 107 -0.73 2.15 -4.10
C PRO A 107 0.65 1.96 -4.72
N ILE A 108 0.69 1.25 -5.84
CA ILE A 108 1.90 1.04 -6.66
C ILE A 108 1.61 1.42 -8.10
N ALA A 109 2.60 1.98 -8.78
CA ALA A 109 2.48 2.37 -10.18
C ALA A 109 2.30 1.18 -11.13
N ASN A 110 2.78 0.00 -10.73
CA ASN A 110 2.72 -1.26 -11.48
C ASN A 110 3.28 -1.15 -12.92
N ARG A 111 4.32 -0.31 -13.09
CA ARG A 111 5.01 -0.06 -14.36
C ARG A 111 6.46 -0.56 -14.30
N HIS A 112 6.63 -1.86 -14.02
CA HIS A 112 7.94 -2.49 -13.86
C HIS A 112 8.49 -3.10 -15.14
N ARG A 113 7.80 -2.93 -16.28
CA ARG A 113 8.22 -3.39 -17.61
C ARG A 113 8.47 -2.18 -18.51
N VAL A 114 9.57 -2.21 -19.24
CA VAL A 114 9.98 -1.11 -20.13
C VAL A 114 8.92 -0.84 -21.20
N GLU A 115 8.26 -1.89 -21.69
CA GLU A 115 7.25 -1.81 -22.74
C GLU A 115 6.01 -1.00 -22.35
N ILE A 116 5.69 -0.93 -21.04
CA ILE A 116 4.50 -0.23 -20.54
C ILE A 116 4.84 1.13 -19.90
N GLU A 117 6.10 1.50 -19.81
CA GLU A 117 6.55 2.70 -19.11
C GLU A 117 5.90 3.97 -19.68
N ASN A 118 5.81 4.06 -21.01
CA ASN A 118 5.26 5.21 -21.74
C ASN A 118 3.82 5.01 -22.22
N LEU A 119 3.14 3.91 -21.83
CA LEU A 119 1.75 3.68 -22.21
C LEU A 119 0.80 4.53 -21.37
N VAL A 120 -0.19 5.12 -22.04
CA VAL A 120 -1.33 5.73 -21.35
C VAL A 120 -2.33 4.65 -20.98
N GLY A 121 -2.67 4.55 -19.69
CA GLY A 121 -3.60 3.54 -19.18
C GLY A 121 -3.62 3.48 -17.67
N PHE A 122 -4.56 2.72 -17.11
CA PHE A 122 -4.72 2.51 -15.67
C PHE A 122 -3.92 1.29 -15.22
N PHE A 123 -2.68 1.52 -14.78
CA PHE A 123 -1.77 0.46 -14.31
C PHE A 123 -1.70 0.36 -12.78
N VAL A 124 -2.17 1.39 -12.08
CA VAL A 124 -2.09 1.45 -10.61
C VAL A 124 -2.76 0.22 -10.01
N ASN A 125 -2.04 -0.41 -9.09
CA ASN A 125 -2.56 -1.49 -8.27
C ASN A 125 -2.41 -1.12 -6.79
N THR A 126 -3.06 -1.87 -5.91
CA THR A 126 -2.97 -1.67 -4.46
C THR A 126 -2.46 -2.93 -3.79
N GLN A 127 -1.45 -2.78 -2.95
CA GLN A 127 -0.92 -3.84 -2.08
C GLN A 127 -1.41 -3.65 -0.65
N VAL A 128 -1.54 -4.73 0.12
CA VAL A 128 -1.91 -4.70 1.53
C VAL A 128 -0.70 -5.10 2.38
N LEU A 129 -0.10 -4.13 3.06
CA LEU A 129 1.04 -4.38 3.94
C LEU A 129 0.55 -4.57 5.37
N ARG A 130 0.69 -5.81 5.86
CA ARG A 130 0.23 -6.26 7.17
C ARG A 130 1.39 -6.38 8.13
N ASN A 131 1.21 -5.87 9.36
CA ASN A 131 2.06 -6.14 10.50
C ASN A 131 1.23 -6.62 11.69
N CYS A 132 1.70 -7.68 12.34
CA CYS A 132 1.16 -8.12 13.63
C CYS A 132 2.05 -7.60 14.74
N MET A 133 1.49 -6.81 15.66
CA MET A 133 2.23 -6.14 16.72
C MET A 133 1.78 -6.57 18.10
N ASP A 134 2.75 -6.64 18.99
CA ASP A 134 2.60 -6.80 20.44
C ASP A 134 3.26 -5.58 21.10
N GLY A 135 2.66 -5.05 22.16
CA GLY A 135 3.15 -3.87 22.87
C GLY A 135 4.54 -4.00 23.49
N ARG A 136 5.11 -5.20 23.52
CA ARG A 136 6.47 -5.50 23.99
C ARG A 136 7.49 -5.63 22.87
N MET A 137 7.03 -5.63 21.62
CA MET A 137 7.88 -5.85 20.45
C MET A 137 8.82 -4.66 20.23
N PRO A 138 10.13 -4.88 20.09
CA PRO A 138 11.07 -3.81 19.74
C PRO A 138 10.74 -3.20 18.38
N LEU A 139 10.89 -1.89 18.24
CA LEU A 139 10.62 -1.16 17.00
C LEU A 139 11.43 -1.70 15.81
N GLY A 140 12.66 -2.17 16.08
CA GLY A 140 13.49 -2.81 15.06
C GLY A 140 12.88 -4.08 14.49
N THR A 141 12.25 -4.91 15.33
CA THR A 141 11.57 -6.13 14.90
C THR A 141 10.34 -5.79 14.03
N ILE A 142 9.59 -4.74 14.39
CA ILE A 142 8.45 -4.28 13.59
C ILE A 142 8.94 -3.78 12.21
N LEU A 143 10.06 -3.05 12.17
CA LEU A 143 10.67 -2.61 10.91
C LEU A 143 11.12 -3.80 10.05
N ASP A 144 11.70 -4.83 10.65
CA ASP A 144 12.10 -6.04 9.94
C ASP A 144 10.87 -6.76 9.34
N GLN A 145 9.75 -6.86 10.07
CA GLN A 145 8.48 -7.38 9.55
C GLN A 145 7.94 -6.52 8.39
N THR A 146 7.97 -5.18 8.53
CA THR A 146 7.55 -4.27 7.44
C THR A 146 8.40 -4.46 6.20
N ARG A 147 9.72 -4.63 6.36
CA ARG A 147 10.65 -4.88 5.27
C ARG A 147 10.32 -6.19 4.54
N GLU A 148 10.12 -7.27 5.29
CA GLU A 148 9.76 -8.57 4.72
C GLU A 148 8.41 -8.50 4.00
N ALA A 149 7.40 -7.88 4.61
CA ALA A 149 6.09 -7.68 3.99
C ALA A 149 6.18 -6.87 2.68
N ALA A 150 6.97 -5.78 2.67
CA ALA A 150 7.14 -4.93 1.49
C ALA A 150 7.89 -5.64 0.35
N LEU A 151 8.96 -6.38 0.66
CA LEU A 151 9.72 -7.15 -0.32
C LEU A 151 8.88 -8.30 -0.90
N GLY A 152 8.15 -9.00 -0.04
CA GLY A 152 7.22 -10.03 -0.47
C GLY A 152 6.11 -9.46 -1.37
N ALA A 153 5.48 -8.36 -0.96
CA ALA A 153 4.46 -7.68 -1.74
C ALA A 153 4.99 -7.24 -3.11
N GLN A 154 6.23 -6.75 -3.19
CA GLN A 154 6.87 -6.40 -4.46
C GLN A 154 7.08 -7.62 -5.36
N THR A 155 7.41 -8.78 -4.80
CA THR A 155 7.59 -10.02 -5.56
C THR A 155 6.28 -10.56 -6.14
N TYR A 156 5.15 -10.28 -5.46
CA TYR A 156 3.82 -10.76 -5.81
C TYR A 156 2.85 -9.61 -6.13
N GLN A 157 3.34 -8.59 -6.84
CA GLN A 157 2.61 -7.33 -7.07
C GLN A 157 1.65 -7.34 -8.25
N ASP A 158 1.72 -8.37 -9.10
CA ASP A 158 1.02 -8.36 -10.39
C ASP A 158 -0.46 -8.78 -10.29
N LEU A 159 -0.85 -9.42 -9.16
CA LEU A 159 -2.24 -9.78 -8.93
C LEU A 159 -3.10 -8.53 -8.72
N PRO A 160 -4.11 -8.27 -9.56
CA PRO A 160 -5.02 -7.16 -9.34
C PRO A 160 -5.71 -7.24 -7.97
N PHE A 161 -5.82 -6.09 -7.30
CA PHE A 161 -6.41 -6.00 -5.96
C PHE A 161 -7.85 -6.57 -5.92
N GLU A 162 -8.63 -6.33 -6.96
CA GLU A 162 -10.01 -6.84 -7.07
C GLU A 162 -10.05 -8.36 -7.07
N GLN A 163 -9.11 -9.02 -7.75
CA GLN A 163 -9.00 -10.49 -7.75
C GLN A 163 -8.54 -11.03 -6.40
N LEU A 164 -7.71 -10.27 -5.68
CA LEU A 164 -7.33 -10.61 -4.30
C LEU A 164 -8.55 -10.54 -3.37
N VAL A 165 -9.34 -9.47 -3.44
CA VAL A 165 -10.58 -9.30 -2.66
C VAL A 165 -11.58 -10.42 -2.97
N GLU A 166 -11.75 -10.75 -4.26
CA GLU A 166 -12.64 -11.85 -4.67
C GLU A 166 -12.19 -13.20 -4.08
N ALA A 167 -10.89 -13.47 -4.09
CA ALA A 167 -10.34 -14.75 -3.65
C ALA A 167 -10.34 -14.93 -2.12
N LEU A 168 -10.21 -13.82 -1.36
CA LEU A 168 -10.21 -13.84 0.10
C LEU A 168 -11.62 -13.75 0.69
N GLN A 169 -12.61 -13.33 -0.09
CA GLN A 169 -14.02 -13.20 0.31
C GLN A 169 -14.25 -12.54 1.68
N PRO A 170 -13.57 -11.40 1.96
CA PRO A 170 -13.78 -10.71 3.23
C PRO A 170 -15.24 -10.22 3.35
N GLU A 171 -15.70 -9.97 4.58
CA GLU A 171 -17.01 -9.36 4.77
C GLU A 171 -17.11 -8.03 4.03
N ARG A 172 -18.08 -7.93 3.13
CA ARG A 172 -18.28 -6.72 2.32
C ARG A 172 -19.14 -5.70 3.06
N SER A 173 -18.61 -4.55 3.29
CA SER A 173 -19.34 -3.37 3.76
C SER A 173 -19.37 -2.32 2.65
N LEU A 174 -20.52 -1.68 2.44
CA LEU A 174 -20.64 -0.60 1.46
C LEU A 174 -19.82 0.65 1.85
N ASN A 175 -19.43 0.74 3.12
CA ASN A 175 -18.82 1.95 3.69
C ASN A 175 -17.32 1.79 4.01
N GLN A 176 -16.73 0.63 3.74
CA GLN A 176 -15.33 0.35 4.10
C GLN A 176 -14.65 -0.51 3.05
N ASN A 177 -13.34 -0.28 2.84
CA ASN A 177 -12.54 -1.20 2.06
C ASN A 177 -12.44 -2.55 2.81
N PRO A 178 -12.60 -3.68 2.12
CA PRO A 178 -12.69 -4.99 2.78
C PRO A 178 -11.38 -5.46 3.43
N LEU A 179 -10.23 -5.01 2.98
CA LEU A 179 -8.93 -5.51 3.46
C LEU A 179 -8.11 -4.48 4.27
N PHE A 180 -8.42 -3.19 4.16
CA PHE A 180 -7.78 -2.10 4.91
C PHE A 180 -8.70 -0.88 4.98
N GLN A 181 -8.51 -0.01 5.97
CA GLN A 181 -9.27 1.24 6.13
C GLN A 181 -8.40 2.47 5.98
N VAL A 182 -7.10 2.27 5.85
CA VAL A 182 -6.09 3.35 5.76
C VAL A 182 -5.14 3.06 4.61
N MET A 183 -4.77 4.10 3.88
CA MET A 183 -3.75 4.02 2.85
C MET A 183 -2.51 4.83 3.22
N PHE A 184 -1.36 4.37 2.78
CA PHE A 184 -0.08 5.07 2.91
C PHE A 184 0.56 5.21 1.54
N ASN A 185 0.76 6.45 1.10
CA ASN A 185 1.44 6.74 -0.15
C ASN A 185 2.69 7.58 0.10
N HIS A 186 3.81 7.21 -0.49
CA HIS A 186 5.08 7.92 -0.42
C HIS A 186 5.50 8.36 -1.81
N LEU A 187 5.21 9.61 -2.14
CA LEU A 187 5.55 10.19 -3.43
C LEU A 187 6.89 10.92 -3.34
N ARG A 188 7.68 10.82 -4.39
CA ARG A 188 8.78 11.74 -4.69
C ARG A 188 8.27 12.69 -5.76
N GLU A 189 7.92 13.89 -5.35
CA GLU A 189 7.55 14.93 -6.30
C GLU A 189 8.80 15.67 -6.74
N ASP A 190 9.07 15.65 -8.03
CA ASP A 190 10.06 16.53 -8.65
C ASP A 190 9.30 17.75 -9.18
N TYR A 191 9.08 18.72 -8.29
CA TYR A 191 8.40 19.98 -8.65
C TYR A 191 9.09 20.74 -9.79
N HIS A 192 10.38 20.50 -10.02
CA HIS A 192 11.14 21.13 -11.11
C HIS A 192 10.71 20.65 -12.51
N ILE A 193 10.01 19.53 -12.63
CA ILE A 193 9.47 19.08 -13.92
C ILE A 193 8.36 20.01 -14.41
N LEU A 194 7.51 20.48 -13.51
CA LEU A 194 6.41 21.41 -13.86
C LEU A 194 6.94 22.81 -14.23
N GLU A 195 8.01 23.26 -13.59
CA GLU A 195 8.68 24.53 -13.93
C GLU A 195 9.34 24.52 -15.32
N ARG A 196 9.60 23.34 -15.88
CA ARG A 196 10.21 23.17 -17.21
C ARG A 196 9.19 23.16 -18.36
N LEU A 197 7.90 23.20 -18.06
CA LEU A 197 6.85 23.22 -19.08
C LEU A 197 6.48 24.69 -19.36
N PRO A 198 6.90 25.28 -20.50
CA PRO A 198 6.57 26.64 -20.81
C PRO A 198 5.04 26.79 -21.03
N GLY A 199 4.42 27.69 -20.25
CA GLY A 199 3.00 28.03 -20.37
C GLY A 199 2.06 27.34 -19.36
N LEU A 200 2.56 26.58 -18.40
CA LEU A 200 1.81 26.15 -17.24
C LEU A 200 2.23 27.04 -16.04
N THR A 201 1.45 28.09 -15.80
CA THR A 201 1.47 28.90 -14.57
C THR A 201 0.22 28.58 -13.76
#